data_6695c6f0ed7e005713341838a2abdc56
#
_entry.id   6695c6f0ed7e005713341838a2abdc56
#
_cell.length_a   1.000
_cell.length_b   1.000
_cell.length_c   1.000
_cell.angle_alpha   90.00
_cell.angle_beta   90.00
_cell.angle_gamma   90.00
#
_symmetry.space_group_name_H-M   'P 1'
#
loop_
_entity.id
_entity.type
_entity.pdbx_description
1 polymer ?
#
loop_
_entity_poly.entity_id
_entity_poly.type
_entity_poly.pdbx_seq_one_letter_code
_entity_poly.pdbx_strand_id
1 'polypeptide(L)'
;EYRKPYYRELYKKINEEYRTREIFPPSDEIFSAFHLTPLKDVKVVILGQDPYHNNGQAHGLSFSVKPGVDIPPSLVNIVKWAKQGVLLLNTVLTVRAHQANSHRGIGWEEFTDAAIRVLNAQDRPLVFLLWGRPAQNKKPMLTNPKHLILEAPHPSPLSAYRGFFGCRHFSQTNEF
;
A
#
# COMPACT_ATOMS: atom_id res chain seq x y z
N GLU A 1 9.57 3.71 -14.92
CA GLU A 1 9.29 4.92 -14.15
C GLU A 1 10.56 5.68 -13.72
N TYR A 2 11.61 5.01 -13.27
CA TYR A 2 12.85 5.63 -12.75
C TYR A 2 13.53 6.64 -13.71
N ARG A 3 13.27 6.55 -15.02
CA ARG A 3 13.82 7.46 -16.04
C ARG A 3 12.96 8.71 -16.26
N LYS A 4 11.74 8.77 -15.73
CA LYS A 4 10.82 9.89 -15.93
C LYS A 4 11.22 11.12 -15.12
N PRO A 5 10.95 12.34 -15.62
CA PRO A 5 11.33 13.58 -14.91
C PRO A 5 10.75 13.67 -13.50
N TYR A 6 9.48 13.34 -13.30
CA TYR A 6 8.85 13.40 -11.98
C TYR A 6 9.56 12.52 -10.95
N TYR A 7 10.03 11.32 -11.36
CA TYR A 7 10.73 10.42 -10.45
C TYR A 7 12.08 10.99 -10.01
N ARG A 8 12.79 11.68 -10.90
CA ARG A 8 14.05 12.35 -10.55
C ARG A 8 13.83 13.45 -9.52
N GLU A 9 12.75 14.24 -9.66
CA GLU A 9 12.37 15.27 -8.69
C GLU A 9 11.92 14.65 -7.35
N LEU A 10 11.11 13.59 -7.40
CA LEU A 10 10.74 12.82 -6.21
C LEU A 10 11.99 12.30 -5.49
N TYR A 11 12.92 11.68 -6.21
CA TYR A 11 14.15 11.12 -5.65
C TYR A 11 15.01 12.19 -4.96
N LYS A 12 15.16 13.36 -5.57
CA LYS A 12 15.88 14.49 -4.95
C LYS A 12 15.24 14.93 -3.64
N LYS A 13 13.90 15.12 -3.65
CA LYS A 13 13.13 15.51 -2.46
C LYS A 13 13.28 14.46 -1.35
N ILE A 14 13.11 13.19 -1.66
CA ILE A 14 13.20 12.11 -0.67
C ILE A 14 14.61 11.99 -0.09
N ASN A 15 15.66 12.09 -0.89
CA ASN A 15 17.03 12.08 -0.38
C ASN A 15 17.30 13.26 0.57
N GLU A 16 16.78 14.45 0.26
CA GLU A 16 16.91 15.62 1.14
C GLU A 16 16.14 15.41 2.46
N GLU A 17 14.94 14.82 2.40
CA GLU A 17 14.15 14.49 3.58
C GLU A 17 14.90 13.47 4.48
N TYR A 18 15.45 12.39 3.93
CA TYR A 18 16.23 11.41 4.70
C TYR A 18 17.52 11.98 5.29
N ARG A 19 18.11 13.00 4.65
CA ARG A 19 19.32 13.63 5.14
C ARG A 19 19.06 14.61 6.28
N THR A 20 17.89 15.25 6.32
CA THR A 20 17.60 16.37 7.22
C THR A 20 16.54 16.03 8.28
N ARG A 21 15.85 14.92 8.16
CA ARG A 21 14.71 14.53 9.01
C ARG A 21 14.69 13.03 9.26
N GLU A 22 13.94 12.63 10.27
CA GLU A 22 13.61 11.23 10.50
C GLU A 22 12.43 10.84 9.62
N ILE A 23 12.65 9.86 8.72
CA ILE A 23 11.71 9.41 7.69
C ILE A 23 11.45 7.91 7.84
N PHE A 24 10.20 7.50 7.64
CA PHE A 24 9.79 6.10 7.63
C PHE A 24 9.16 5.68 6.30
N PRO A 25 9.32 4.41 5.92
CA PRO A 25 10.22 3.40 6.47
C PRO A 25 11.70 3.75 6.23
N PRO A 26 12.69 2.99 6.74
CA PRO A 26 14.09 3.08 6.32
C PRO A 26 14.21 3.02 4.78
N SER A 27 15.21 3.70 4.21
CA SER A 27 15.32 3.89 2.75
C SER A 27 15.45 2.59 1.95
N ASP A 28 16.04 1.56 2.52
CA ASP A 28 16.17 0.22 1.95
C ASP A 28 14.87 -0.60 2.02
N GLU A 29 13.90 -0.17 2.84
CA GLU A 29 12.61 -0.83 2.99
C GLU A 29 11.46 -0.16 2.20
N ILE A 30 11.68 0.98 1.53
CA ILE A 30 10.64 1.72 0.79
C ILE A 30 9.87 0.82 -0.19
N PHE A 31 10.57 -0.09 -0.87
CA PHE A 31 10.02 -0.95 -1.92
C PHE A 31 9.77 -2.39 -1.46
N SER A 32 9.71 -2.66 -0.16
CA SER A 32 9.49 -4.00 0.39
C SER A 32 8.25 -4.70 -0.16
N ALA A 33 7.16 -3.97 -0.40
CA ALA A 33 5.94 -4.53 -0.99
C ALA A 33 6.20 -5.16 -2.36
N PHE A 34 6.97 -4.51 -3.22
CA PHE A 34 7.30 -5.02 -4.55
C PHE A 34 8.32 -6.16 -4.53
N HIS A 35 9.25 -6.14 -3.55
CA HIS A 35 10.24 -7.20 -3.40
C HIS A 35 9.60 -8.49 -2.86
N LEU A 36 8.69 -8.38 -1.90
CA LEU A 36 8.01 -9.54 -1.30
C LEU A 36 6.93 -10.14 -2.21
N THR A 37 6.30 -9.28 -3.04
CA THR A 37 5.24 -9.71 -3.96
C THR A 37 5.55 -9.20 -5.37
N PRO A 38 6.46 -9.85 -6.11
CA PRO A 38 6.77 -9.51 -7.49
C PRO A 38 5.54 -9.58 -8.39
N LEU A 39 5.47 -8.75 -9.44
CA LEU A 39 4.30 -8.63 -10.33
C LEU A 39 3.72 -9.98 -10.77
N LYS A 40 4.58 -10.94 -11.14
CA LYS A 40 4.19 -12.27 -11.60
C LYS A 40 3.41 -13.07 -10.55
N ASP A 41 3.64 -12.79 -9.25
CA ASP A 41 3.08 -13.53 -8.13
C ASP A 41 1.86 -12.81 -7.51
N VAL A 42 1.58 -11.56 -7.91
CA VAL A 42 0.44 -10.79 -7.38
C VAL A 42 -0.88 -11.47 -7.73
N LYS A 43 -1.70 -11.75 -6.75
CA LYS A 43 -3.08 -12.26 -6.87
C LYS A 43 -4.08 -11.25 -6.31
N VAL A 44 -3.73 -10.63 -5.20
CA VAL A 44 -4.55 -9.64 -4.49
C VAL A 44 -3.75 -8.36 -4.29
N VAL A 45 -4.39 -7.22 -4.43
CA VAL A 45 -3.81 -5.90 -4.15
C VAL A 45 -4.62 -5.26 -3.04
N ILE A 46 -3.97 -4.88 -1.95
CA ILE A 46 -4.58 -4.09 -0.87
C ILE A 46 -3.92 -2.72 -0.88
N LEU A 47 -4.70 -1.67 -1.12
CA LEU A 47 -4.20 -0.31 -1.14
C LEU A 47 -4.36 0.37 0.21
N GLY A 48 -3.24 0.82 0.79
CA GLY A 48 -3.18 1.71 1.94
C GLY A 48 -2.92 3.16 1.54
N GLN A 49 -2.84 4.05 2.51
CA GLN A 49 -2.64 5.48 2.30
C GLN A 49 -1.14 5.83 2.36
N ASP A 50 -0.58 5.91 3.56
CA ASP A 50 0.82 6.22 3.85
C ASP A 50 1.36 5.27 4.96
N PRO A 51 2.68 5.20 5.17
CA PRO A 51 3.25 4.35 6.21
C PRO A 51 2.86 4.79 7.63
N TYR A 52 2.97 3.90 8.59
CA TYR A 52 2.95 4.26 10.02
C TYR A 52 4.08 5.25 10.32
N HIS A 53 3.78 6.28 11.10
CA HIS A 53 4.70 7.40 11.34
C HIS A 53 5.36 7.39 12.72
N ASN A 54 5.17 6.34 13.53
CA ASN A 54 5.89 6.17 14.79
C ASN A 54 7.11 5.28 14.60
N ASN A 55 8.10 5.46 15.48
CA ASN A 55 9.38 4.78 15.44
C ASN A 55 9.22 3.26 15.41
N GLY A 56 10.01 2.59 14.56
CA GLY A 56 10.09 1.14 14.50
C GLY A 56 8.88 0.44 13.87
N GLN A 57 7.84 1.14 13.43
CA GLN A 57 6.62 0.53 12.91
C GLN A 57 6.70 0.22 11.42
N ALA A 58 6.97 1.22 10.58
CA ALA A 58 6.92 1.06 9.13
C ALA A 58 8.10 0.24 8.57
N HIS A 59 7.80 -0.64 7.61
CA HIS A 59 8.77 -1.47 6.90
C HIS A 59 8.40 -1.68 5.42
N GLY A 60 7.70 -0.72 4.82
CA GLY A 60 7.38 -0.72 3.39
C GLY A 60 6.19 -1.57 2.96
N LEU A 61 5.41 -2.11 3.92
CA LEU A 61 4.14 -2.79 3.65
C LEU A 61 2.99 -1.98 4.25
N SER A 62 1.90 -1.81 3.48
CA SER A 62 0.66 -1.22 4.01
C SER A 62 0.04 -2.12 5.10
N PHE A 63 -0.64 -1.51 6.07
CA PHE A 63 -1.33 -2.21 7.17
C PHE A 63 -0.42 -3.08 8.06
N SER A 64 0.91 -2.94 7.99
CA SER A 64 1.86 -3.79 8.70
C SER A 64 2.85 -2.99 9.55
N VAL A 65 3.26 -3.56 10.68
CA VAL A 65 4.35 -3.06 11.51
C VAL A 65 5.47 -4.10 11.61
N LYS A 66 6.69 -3.66 11.93
CA LYS A 66 7.85 -4.57 12.08
C LYS A 66 7.61 -5.64 13.16
N PRO A 67 8.10 -6.88 12.95
CA PRO A 67 8.13 -7.88 14.01
C PRO A 67 8.91 -7.37 15.23
N GLY A 68 8.39 -7.60 16.45
CA GLY A 68 9.05 -7.19 17.69
C GLY A 68 8.56 -5.86 18.31
N VAL A 69 7.75 -5.08 17.60
CA VAL A 69 6.91 -4.04 18.19
C VAL A 69 5.63 -4.73 18.68
N ASP A 70 5.01 -4.29 19.78
CA ASP A 70 3.74 -4.88 20.28
C ASP A 70 2.70 -4.95 19.16
N ILE A 71 2.62 -6.15 18.55
CA ILE A 71 1.83 -6.38 17.34
C ILE A 71 0.49 -6.97 17.76
N PRO A 72 -0.64 -6.36 17.39
CA PRO A 72 -1.91 -7.08 17.41
C PRO A 72 -1.75 -8.40 16.63
N PRO A 73 -2.23 -9.55 17.14
CA PRO A 73 -2.07 -10.86 16.48
C PRO A 73 -2.52 -10.89 15.01
N SER A 74 -3.44 -9.99 14.63
CA SER A 74 -3.91 -9.80 13.25
C SER A 74 -2.81 -9.35 12.27
N LEU A 75 -1.77 -8.65 12.75
CA LEU A 75 -0.70 -8.13 11.88
C LEU A 75 0.43 -9.14 11.61
N VAL A 76 0.61 -10.16 12.45
CA VAL A 76 1.59 -11.24 12.22
C VAL A 76 1.32 -11.97 10.89
N ASN A 77 0.07 -12.03 10.46
CA ASN A 77 -0.32 -12.71 9.23
C ASN A 77 -0.03 -11.89 7.95
N ILE A 78 0.18 -10.59 8.05
CA ILE A 78 0.30 -9.71 6.87
C ILE A 78 1.57 -10.03 6.04
N VAL A 79 2.71 -10.28 6.69
CA VAL A 79 3.94 -10.69 5.98
C VAL A 79 3.75 -12.07 5.31
N LYS A 80 2.98 -12.97 5.93
CA LYS A 80 2.62 -14.25 5.31
C LYS A 80 1.74 -14.05 4.07
N TRP A 81 0.81 -13.09 4.10
CA TRP A 81 -0.01 -12.74 2.94
C TRP A 81 0.82 -12.22 1.77
N ALA A 82 1.79 -11.35 2.03
CA ALA A 82 2.70 -10.84 0.99
C ALA A 82 3.39 -12.00 0.25
N LYS A 83 3.91 -12.99 0.99
CA LYS A 83 4.54 -14.20 0.43
C LYS A 83 3.57 -15.12 -0.34
N GLN A 84 2.26 -14.95 -0.17
CA GLN A 84 1.21 -15.71 -0.85
C GLN A 84 0.62 -14.99 -2.08
N GLY A 85 1.16 -13.82 -2.41
CA GLY A 85 0.73 -13.05 -3.57
C GLY A 85 -0.19 -11.86 -3.24
N VAL A 86 -0.23 -11.40 -1.99
CA VAL A 86 -0.94 -10.18 -1.60
C VAL A 86 0.00 -8.99 -1.63
N LEU A 87 -0.13 -8.12 -2.63
CA LEU A 87 0.61 -6.87 -2.72
C LEU A 87 0.01 -5.84 -1.75
N LEU A 88 0.76 -5.50 -0.72
CA LEU A 88 0.39 -4.56 0.34
C LEU A 88 1.02 -3.19 0.04
N LEU A 89 0.36 -2.38 -0.79
CA LEU A 89 0.91 -1.16 -1.35
C LEU A 89 0.26 0.09 -0.73
N ASN A 90 1.07 1.01 -0.21
CA ASN A 90 0.61 2.36 0.11
C ASN A 90 0.61 3.26 -1.14
N THR A 91 -0.28 4.24 -1.20
CA THR A 91 -0.29 5.24 -2.28
C THR A 91 0.83 6.27 -2.13
N VAL A 92 1.31 6.50 -0.90
CA VAL A 92 2.50 7.30 -0.55
C VAL A 92 3.46 6.39 0.19
N LEU A 93 4.73 6.29 -0.24
CA LEU A 93 5.64 5.24 0.25
C LEU A 93 6.53 5.68 1.42
N THR A 94 6.56 6.98 1.75
CA THR A 94 7.35 7.51 2.86
C THR A 94 6.56 8.53 3.68
N VAL A 95 7.00 8.76 4.90
CA VAL A 95 6.37 9.72 5.83
C VAL A 95 7.39 10.25 6.81
N ARG A 96 7.27 11.51 7.26
CA ARG A 96 8.07 12.05 8.37
C ARG A 96 7.62 11.47 9.69
N ALA A 97 8.57 11.26 10.60
CA ALA A 97 8.29 10.83 11.96
C ALA A 97 7.19 11.72 12.59
N HIS A 98 6.19 11.08 13.19
CA HIS A 98 5.07 11.71 13.90
C HIS A 98 4.17 12.65 13.05
N GLN A 99 4.29 12.64 11.71
CA GLN A 99 3.55 13.54 10.82
C GLN A 99 2.84 12.76 9.71
N ALA A 100 1.70 12.17 10.02
CA ALA A 100 0.87 11.49 9.02
C ALA A 100 0.61 12.39 7.79
N ASN A 101 0.60 11.79 6.60
CA ASN A 101 0.39 12.48 5.31
C ASN A 101 1.45 13.53 4.92
N SER A 102 2.57 13.63 5.63
CA SER A 102 3.60 14.65 5.39
C SER A 102 4.24 14.60 3.99
N HIS A 103 4.23 13.45 3.32
CA HIS A 103 4.75 13.27 1.97
C HIS A 103 3.68 13.14 0.89
N ARG A 104 2.43 13.51 1.22
CA ARG A 104 1.37 13.59 0.22
C ARG A 104 1.67 14.67 -0.82
N GLY A 105 1.49 14.36 -2.10
CA GLY A 105 1.67 15.32 -3.21
C GLY A 105 3.13 15.62 -3.58
N ILE A 106 4.11 14.90 -3.04
CA ILE A 106 5.53 15.10 -3.42
C ILE A 106 5.94 14.31 -4.66
N GLY A 107 5.07 13.39 -5.16
CA GLY A 107 5.29 12.59 -6.37
C GLY A 107 5.13 11.07 -6.19
N TRP A 108 4.93 10.58 -4.96
CA TRP A 108 4.71 9.15 -4.72
C TRP A 108 3.43 8.64 -5.40
N GLU A 109 2.38 9.46 -5.40
CA GLU A 109 1.10 9.07 -5.99
C GLU A 109 1.25 8.80 -7.50
N GLU A 110 2.07 9.56 -8.22
CA GLU A 110 2.33 9.32 -9.64
C GLU A 110 3.05 7.97 -9.86
N PHE A 111 4.02 7.66 -9.00
CA PHE A 111 4.74 6.39 -9.03
C PHE A 111 3.81 5.20 -8.74
N THR A 112 3.02 5.28 -7.69
CA THR A 112 2.10 4.20 -7.30
C THR A 112 0.93 4.05 -8.27
N ASP A 113 0.47 5.14 -8.88
CA ASP A 113 -0.51 5.11 -9.96
C ASP A 113 0.04 4.39 -11.20
N ALA A 114 1.33 4.56 -11.51
CA ALA A 114 1.96 3.80 -12.59
C ALA A 114 1.99 2.29 -12.25
N ALA A 115 2.28 1.90 -11.02
CA ALA A 115 2.21 0.51 -10.58
C ALA A 115 0.77 -0.05 -10.68
N ILE A 116 -0.24 0.72 -10.27
CA ILE A 116 -1.66 0.34 -10.40
C ILE A 116 -2.05 0.14 -11.86
N ARG A 117 -1.59 1.00 -12.78
CA ARG A 117 -1.85 0.81 -14.23
C ARG A 117 -1.24 -0.47 -14.76
N VAL A 118 -0.02 -0.82 -14.34
CA VAL A 118 0.63 -2.09 -14.73
C VAL A 118 -0.15 -3.29 -14.20
N LEU A 119 -0.66 -3.21 -12.97
CA LEU A 119 -1.51 -4.25 -12.38
C LEU A 119 -2.85 -4.36 -13.13
N ASN A 120 -3.50 -3.23 -13.45
CA ASN A 120 -4.75 -3.22 -14.21
C ASN A 120 -4.60 -3.78 -15.63
N ALA A 121 -3.42 -3.67 -16.22
CA ALA A 121 -3.13 -4.19 -17.57
C ALA A 121 -2.84 -5.69 -17.60
N GLN A 122 -2.82 -6.39 -16.46
CA GLN A 122 -2.56 -7.84 -16.43
C GLN A 122 -3.74 -8.60 -17.07
N ASP A 123 -3.42 -9.59 -17.88
CA ASP A 123 -4.42 -10.41 -18.58
C ASP A 123 -5.06 -11.48 -17.66
N ARG A 124 -4.39 -11.83 -16.57
CA ARG A 124 -4.92 -12.71 -15.53
C ARG A 124 -5.80 -11.98 -14.52
N PRO A 125 -6.80 -12.62 -13.91
CA PRO A 125 -7.65 -12.00 -12.90
C PRO A 125 -6.84 -11.60 -11.66
N LEU A 126 -7.13 -10.42 -11.12
CA LEU A 126 -6.61 -9.92 -9.84
C LEU A 126 -7.77 -9.42 -8.98
N VAL A 127 -7.58 -9.46 -7.66
CA VAL A 127 -8.52 -8.86 -6.71
C VAL A 127 -7.94 -7.55 -6.17
N PHE A 128 -8.72 -6.48 -6.18
CA PHE A 128 -8.35 -5.19 -5.58
C PHE A 128 -9.23 -4.93 -4.36
N LEU A 129 -8.63 -4.84 -3.18
CA LEU A 129 -9.28 -4.46 -1.94
C LEU A 129 -9.01 -2.98 -1.65
N LEU A 130 -10.04 -2.15 -1.79
CA LEU A 130 -9.96 -0.71 -1.66
C LEU A 130 -10.56 -0.29 -0.31
N TRP A 131 -9.72 -0.16 0.70
CA TRP A 131 -10.14 0.14 2.06
C TRP A 131 -9.94 1.61 2.41
N GLY A 132 -11.06 2.32 2.54
CA GLY A 132 -11.11 3.75 2.82
C GLY A 132 -10.99 4.64 1.59
N ARG A 133 -11.33 5.91 1.77
CA ARG A 133 -11.44 6.88 0.68
C ARG A 133 -10.19 7.02 -0.19
N PRO A 134 -8.95 7.09 0.36
CA PRO A 134 -7.75 7.22 -0.46
C PRO A 134 -7.57 6.07 -1.46
N ALA A 135 -7.84 4.83 -1.03
CA ALA A 135 -7.81 3.66 -1.90
C ALA A 135 -8.95 3.66 -2.91
N GLN A 136 -10.18 3.96 -2.49
CA GLN A 136 -11.38 4.03 -3.34
C GLN A 136 -11.23 5.07 -4.46
N ASN A 137 -10.52 6.17 -4.23
CA ASN A 137 -10.23 7.19 -5.24
C ASN A 137 -9.39 6.63 -6.42
N LYS A 138 -8.77 5.46 -6.28
CA LYS A 138 -8.04 4.77 -7.35
C LYS A 138 -8.93 3.87 -8.23
N LYS A 139 -10.18 3.61 -7.82
CA LYS A 139 -11.13 2.77 -8.58
C LYS A 139 -11.29 3.18 -10.04
N PRO A 140 -11.36 4.47 -10.43
CA PRO A 140 -11.48 4.86 -11.85
C PRO A 140 -10.32 4.39 -12.73
N MET A 141 -9.18 4.02 -12.16
CA MET A 141 -8.03 3.48 -12.89
C MET A 141 -8.14 1.98 -13.17
N LEU A 142 -9.05 1.29 -12.48
CA LEU A 142 -9.24 -0.16 -12.53
C LEU A 142 -10.36 -0.47 -13.52
N THR A 143 -10.02 -0.47 -14.79
CA THR A 143 -10.99 -0.58 -15.92
C THR A 143 -11.05 -1.98 -16.54
N ASN A 144 -10.13 -2.88 -16.17
CA ASN A 144 -10.09 -4.22 -16.72
C ASN A 144 -11.20 -5.11 -16.12
N PRO A 145 -12.15 -5.60 -16.93
CA PRO A 145 -13.30 -6.37 -16.43
C PRO A 145 -12.94 -7.75 -15.87
N LYS A 146 -11.71 -8.22 -16.06
CA LYS A 146 -11.23 -9.47 -15.48
C LYS A 146 -10.96 -9.38 -13.99
N HIS A 147 -10.85 -8.17 -13.43
CA HIS A 147 -10.50 -7.96 -12.04
C HIS A 147 -11.72 -7.85 -11.14
N LEU A 148 -11.63 -8.38 -9.93
CA LEU A 148 -12.60 -8.17 -8.87
C LEU A 148 -12.19 -6.94 -8.05
N ILE A 149 -13.10 -5.98 -7.88
CA ILE A 149 -12.86 -4.76 -7.11
C ILE A 149 -13.84 -4.74 -5.94
N LEU A 150 -13.32 -4.78 -4.72
CA LEU A 150 -14.09 -4.77 -3.48
C LEU A 150 -13.77 -3.51 -2.68
N GLU A 151 -14.81 -2.79 -2.25
CA GLU A 151 -14.70 -1.52 -1.52
C GLU A 151 -15.30 -1.65 -0.13
N ALA A 152 -14.59 -1.14 0.89
CA ALA A 152 -15.10 -1.03 2.25
C ALA A 152 -14.55 0.23 2.95
N PRO A 153 -15.16 0.67 4.04
CA PRO A 153 -14.53 1.62 4.95
C PRO A 153 -13.16 1.10 5.42
N HIS A 154 -12.30 2.02 5.90
CA HIS A 154 -10.98 1.63 6.39
C HIS A 154 -11.11 0.76 7.66
N PRO A 155 -10.25 -0.26 7.85
CA PRO A 155 -10.31 -1.19 8.99
C PRO A 155 -9.89 -0.59 10.34
N SER A 156 -9.51 0.69 10.40
CA SER A 156 -9.16 1.32 11.67
C SER A 156 -10.34 1.37 12.65
N PRO A 157 -10.08 1.38 13.96
CA PRO A 157 -11.13 1.47 14.98
C PRO A 157 -12.07 2.68 14.78
N LEU A 158 -11.58 3.77 14.15
CA LEU A 158 -12.36 4.99 13.90
C LEU A 158 -13.40 4.84 12.79
N SER A 159 -13.35 3.80 11.97
CA SER A 159 -14.21 3.65 10.79
C SER A 159 -14.70 2.23 10.51
N ALA A 160 -14.11 1.21 11.11
CA ALA A 160 -14.43 -0.19 10.82
C ALA A 160 -15.91 -0.54 11.09
N TYR A 161 -16.52 0.07 12.11
CA TYR A 161 -17.93 -0.11 12.44
C TYR A 161 -18.91 0.42 11.37
N ARG A 162 -18.42 1.25 10.42
CA ARG A 162 -19.23 1.83 9.34
C ARG A 162 -19.44 0.91 8.15
N GLY A 163 -19.08 -0.39 8.26
CA GLY A 163 -19.28 -1.39 7.22
C GLY A 163 -18.06 -2.17 6.79
N PHE A 164 -16.90 -2.02 7.46
CA PHE A 164 -15.78 -2.94 7.27
C PHE A 164 -16.08 -4.29 7.93
N PHE A 165 -16.63 -4.27 9.14
CA PHE A 165 -17.10 -5.51 9.77
C PHE A 165 -18.27 -6.08 8.97
N GLY A 166 -18.17 -7.35 8.59
CA GLY A 166 -19.16 -8.03 7.77
C GLY A 166 -19.03 -7.83 6.25
N CYS A 167 -18.04 -7.07 5.76
CA CYS A 167 -17.82 -6.87 4.31
C CYS A 167 -17.43 -8.17 3.56
N ARG A 168 -16.97 -9.21 4.27
CA ARG A 168 -16.64 -10.53 3.72
C ARG A 168 -15.64 -10.53 2.56
N HIS A 169 -14.75 -9.52 2.48
CA HIS A 169 -13.81 -9.39 1.37
C HIS A 169 -12.90 -10.60 1.22
N PHE A 170 -12.43 -11.20 2.33
CA PHE A 170 -11.58 -12.40 2.25
C PHE A 170 -12.33 -13.61 1.69
N SER A 171 -13.59 -13.82 2.09
CA SER A 171 -14.42 -14.89 1.52
C SER A 171 -14.64 -14.69 0.03
N GLN A 172 -15.06 -13.48 -0.37
CA GLN A 172 -15.27 -13.14 -1.78
C GLN A 172 -13.99 -13.26 -2.61
N THR A 173 -12.83 -12.91 -2.04
CA THR A 173 -11.52 -13.08 -2.70
C THR A 173 -11.18 -14.55 -2.92
N ASN A 174 -11.54 -15.44 -1.98
CA ASN A 174 -11.26 -16.86 -2.09
C ASN A 174 -12.24 -17.59 -3.02
N GLU A 175 -13.44 -17.05 -3.22
CA GLU A 175 -14.46 -17.57 -4.13
C GLU A 175 -14.17 -17.18 -5.58
N PHE A 176 -13.47 -16.08 -5.83
CA PHE A 176 -13.07 -15.57 -7.15
C PHE A 176 -11.80 -16.24 -7.65
#